data_ddb08d6be2a59caa1a3aadee2a4c53f5
#
_entry.id   ddb08d6be2a59caa1a3aadee2a4c53f5
#
_cell.length_a   1.000
_cell.length_b   1.000
_cell.length_c   1.000
_cell.angle_alpha   90.00
_cell.angle_beta   90.00
_cell.angle_gamma   90.00
#
_symmetry.space_group_name_H-M   'P 1'
#
loop_
_entity.id
_entity.type
_entity.pdbx_description
1 polymer ?
#
loop_
_entity_poly.entity_id
_entity_poly.type
_entity_poly.pdbx_seq_one_letter_code
_entity_poly.pdbx_strand_id
1 'polypeptide(L)'
;MTNTEHVSPATPVLTIENYSLDYETANGPFHALKNIDLAIHRGEILGLVGESGSGKTSLAWSIMRYLPKNAREPGGRILLGSDNLLEKAEREMETFRGRRISMVFQDPSTSLNPTLSLGKQLAEVLVRHRGLSWQQAWTEGEARLAHVGLKTPAQMMHRMPHEASGGEKQRVVIASAFACNPECIIFDEPTTALDVITSRQILDLFVELQAETGVASLYISHDLALVARTAGRVAVIKRGEIVEQGTVRDIFTNPQQDYTRELINAVPDPSRRLVNGDVAPTDKPLVEVENVSVHFGRKPFLSALTGRRTERVTGNNAISLSISPGEILGIVGESGSGKSTLAKAMTGLNRFEGKIRFEGREIRNLGDMDNAYRKDVQIIFQHPDASLNPRQKIFEILSRPLKLFGDASDLERQVGDMLEQVRLPRTHANRYPHQLSGGEKQRVAIARAFASKPKLVICDEITSALDVSVQASVVELLLELQKASGTAYLFITHDLNLIRQIAHRIAVMYRGDLIEVVKASEIDSPDRAEYTRRLIEAVPRAAAQYQ
;
A
#
# COMPACT_ATOMS: atom_id res chain seq x y z
N MET A 1 29.44 -14.09 42.24
CA MET A 1 30.28 -14.25 41.01
C MET A 1 29.38 -14.86 39.95
N THR A 2 28.73 -14.02 39.20
CA THR A 2 27.84 -14.42 38.10
C THR A 2 28.67 -14.43 36.83
N ASN A 3 28.88 -15.64 36.29
CA ASN A 3 29.51 -15.86 34.99
C ASN A 3 28.65 -15.21 33.92
N THR A 4 29.05 -14.08 33.40
CA THR A 4 28.61 -13.56 32.11
C THR A 4 29.33 -14.38 31.03
N GLU A 5 28.67 -15.43 30.54
CA GLU A 5 29.10 -16.07 29.31
C GLU A 5 29.10 -15.02 28.20
N HIS A 6 30.28 -14.65 27.73
CA HIS A 6 30.50 -13.95 26.48
C HIS A 6 30.03 -14.91 25.36
N VAL A 7 28.77 -14.76 24.94
CA VAL A 7 28.32 -15.35 23.69
C VAL A 7 29.13 -14.67 22.58
N SER A 8 30.06 -15.43 22.02
CA SER A 8 30.82 -15.01 20.82
C SER A 8 29.80 -14.54 19.78
N PRO A 9 29.94 -13.37 19.13
CA PRO A 9 28.97 -12.91 18.15
C PRO A 9 28.87 -13.97 17.06
N ALA A 10 27.67 -14.56 16.89
CA ALA A 10 27.42 -15.56 15.88
C ALA A 10 27.80 -15.00 14.51
N THR A 11 28.55 -15.77 13.70
CA THR A 11 28.97 -15.36 12.37
C THR A 11 27.74 -14.98 11.52
N PRO A 12 27.71 -13.80 10.89
CA PRO A 12 26.57 -13.37 10.10
C PRO A 12 26.36 -14.30 8.88
N VAL A 13 25.10 -14.50 8.52
CA VAL A 13 24.70 -15.29 7.34
C VAL A 13 24.85 -14.46 6.06
N LEU A 14 24.44 -13.19 6.11
CA LEU A 14 24.61 -12.23 5.01
C LEU A 14 25.43 -11.04 5.53
N THR A 15 26.47 -10.67 4.79
CA THR A 15 27.31 -9.50 5.10
C THR A 15 27.48 -8.66 3.83
N ILE A 16 27.30 -7.38 3.96
CA ILE A 16 27.53 -6.39 2.92
C ILE A 16 28.61 -5.45 3.44
N GLU A 17 29.67 -5.26 2.68
CA GLU A 17 30.84 -4.48 3.10
C GLU A 17 31.17 -3.43 2.04
N ASN A 18 31.05 -2.16 2.42
CA ASN A 18 31.39 -1.00 1.61
C ASN A 18 30.82 -1.07 0.18
N TYR A 19 29.59 -1.60 0.05
CA TYR A 19 28.99 -1.86 -1.25
C TYR A 19 28.37 -0.60 -1.85
N SER A 20 28.66 -0.34 -3.13
CA SER A 20 28.10 0.79 -3.89
C SER A 20 27.49 0.32 -5.20
N LEU A 21 26.44 1.02 -5.65
CA LEU A 21 25.73 0.73 -6.89
C LEU A 21 25.35 2.01 -7.60
N ASP A 22 25.69 2.09 -8.87
CA ASP A 22 25.34 3.19 -9.77
C ASP A 22 24.45 2.68 -10.90
N TYR A 23 23.52 3.51 -11.38
CA TYR A 23 22.79 3.28 -12.62
C TYR A 23 23.23 4.30 -13.67
N GLU A 24 23.66 3.83 -14.83
CA GLU A 24 23.94 4.72 -15.98
C GLU A 24 22.62 5.26 -16.54
N THR A 25 22.50 6.59 -16.58
CA THR A 25 21.32 7.28 -17.13
C THR A 25 21.73 8.25 -18.24
N ALA A 26 20.77 8.73 -19.03
CA ALA A 26 21.03 9.73 -20.07
C ALA A 26 21.62 11.04 -19.52
N ASN A 27 21.43 11.32 -18.21
CA ASN A 27 21.93 12.52 -17.54
C ASN A 27 23.22 12.28 -16.73
N GLY A 28 23.88 11.13 -16.91
CA GLY A 28 25.03 10.70 -16.14
C GLY A 28 24.73 9.61 -15.11
N PRO A 29 25.71 9.17 -14.33
CA PRO A 29 25.54 8.12 -13.33
C PRO A 29 24.64 8.60 -12.18
N PHE A 30 23.68 7.76 -11.81
CA PHE A 30 22.85 7.92 -10.64
C PHE A 30 23.33 6.98 -9.54
N HIS A 31 23.87 7.54 -8.45
CA HIS A 31 24.36 6.78 -7.29
C HIS A 31 23.20 6.25 -6.47
N ALA A 32 22.82 4.99 -6.70
CA ALA A 32 21.68 4.34 -6.05
C ALA A 32 22.02 3.83 -4.65
N LEU A 33 23.23 3.31 -4.44
CA LEU A 33 23.75 2.86 -3.16
C LEU A 33 25.19 3.36 -2.98
N LYS A 34 25.55 3.74 -1.74
CA LYS A 34 26.84 4.33 -1.42
C LYS A 34 27.37 3.74 -0.12
N ASN A 35 28.48 3.02 -0.21
CA ASN A 35 29.20 2.48 0.93
C ASN A 35 28.29 1.79 1.95
N ILE A 36 27.46 0.86 1.50
CA ILE A 36 26.54 0.12 2.36
C ILE A 36 27.31 -0.90 3.16
N ASP A 37 27.16 -0.81 4.49
CA ASP A 37 27.62 -1.80 5.46
C ASP A 37 26.44 -2.37 6.23
N LEU A 38 26.23 -3.70 6.15
CA LEU A 38 25.10 -4.38 6.75
C LEU A 38 25.44 -5.84 7.06
N ALA A 39 24.99 -6.34 8.22
CA ALA A 39 25.13 -7.74 8.58
C ALA A 39 23.83 -8.29 9.14
N ILE A 40 23.45 -9.52 8.72
CA ILE A 40 22.27 -10.22 9.18
C ILE A 40 22.69 -11.58 9.72
N HIS A 41 22.28 -11.87 10.97
CA HIS A 41 22.62 -13.09 11.67
C HIS A 41 21.55 -14.18 11.49
N ARG A 42 21.92 -15.41 11.79
CA ARG A 42 20.97 -16.52 11.77
C ARG A 42 19.84 -16.29 12.79
N GLY A 43 18.60 -16.52 12.40
CA GLY A 43 17.44 -16.30 13.24
C GLY A 43 17.08 -14.83 13.46
N GLU A 44 17.77 -13.90 12.77
CA GLU A 44 17.52 -12.47 12.85
C GLU A 44 16.55 -12.02 11.76
N ILE A 45 15.63 -11.12 12.13
CA ILE A 45 14.89 -10.28 11.20
C ILE A 45 15.47 -8.87 11.29
N LEU A 46 16.18 -8.43 10.25
CA LEU A 46 16.66 -7.06 10.11
C LEU A 46 15.65 -6.26 9.28
N GLY A 47 15.08 -5.22 9.84
CA GLY A 47 14.24 -4.26 9.13
C GLY A 47 15.08 -3.26 8.33
N LEU A 48 14.73 -3.02 7.07
CA LEU A 48 15.31 -1.93 6.26
C LEU A 48 14.21 -0.93 5.91
N VAL A 49 14.32 0.29 6.43
CA VAL A 49 13.31 1.34 6.28
C VAL A 49 13.86 2.59 5.62
N GLY A 50 13.01 3.33 4.94
CA GLY A 50 13.34 4.60 4.26
C GLY A 50 12.27 4.95 3.23
N GLU A 51 12.32 6.16 2.69
CA GLU A 51 11.40 6.64 1.66
C GLU A 51 11.57 5.88 0.33
N SER A 52 10.58 6.01 -0.58
CA SER A 52 10.68 5.50 -1.95
C SER A 52 11.88 6.12 -2.66
N GLY A 53 12.58 5.32 -3.46
CA GLY A 53 13.80 5.77 -4.11
C GLY A 53 15.02 5.91 -3.19
N SER A 54 14.94 5.53 -1.90
CA SER A 54 16.11 5.55 -1.00
C SER A 54 17.16 4.46 -1.29
N GLY A 55 16.83 3.46 -2.14
CA GLY A 55 17.75 2.38 -2.52
C GLY A 55 17.39 0.99 -1.97
N LYS A 56 16.31 0.83 -1.19
CA LYS A 56 15.91 -0.45 -0.56
C LYS A 56 15.80 -1.61 -1.56
N THR A 57 14.98 -1.45 -2.58
CA THR A 57 14.80 -2.47 -3.64
C THR A 57 16.07 -2.67 -4.46
N SER A 58 16.87 -1.62 -4.69
CA SER A 58 18.17 -1.74 -5.36
C SER A 58 19.13 -2.62 -4.54
N LEU A 59 19.14 -2.49 -3.21
CA LEU A 59 19.91 -3.36 -2.33
C LEU A 59 19.43 -4.81 -2.39
N ALA A 60 18.11 -5.05 -2.34
CA ALA A 60 17.54 -6.39 -2.50
C ALA A 60 17.95 -7.03 -3.83
N TRP A 61 17.88 -6.29 -4.94
CA TRP A 61 18.30 -6.78 -6.26
C TRP A 61 19.80 -7.02 -6.36
N SER A 62 20.61 -6.20 -5.70
CA SER A 62 22.08 -6.42 -5.61
C SER A 62 22.40 -7.73 -4.91
N ILE A 63 21.75 -8.02 -3.78
CA ILE A 63 21.93 -9.28 -3.04
C ILE A 63 21.48 -10.47 -3.90
N MET A 64 20.34 -10.34 -4.60
CA MET A 64 19.84 -11.36 -5.51
C MET A 64 20.63 -11.47 -6.83
N ARG A 65 21.57 -10.56 -7.09
CA ARG A 65 22.27 -10.43 -8.37
C ARG A 65 21.32 -10.29 -9.56
N TYR A 66 20.21 -9.58 -9.36
CA TYR A 66 19.17 -9.33 -10.36
C TYR A 66 19.19 -7.85 -10.78
N LEU A 67 20.34 -7.41 -11.28
CA LEU A 67 20.56 -6.03 -11.67
C LEU A 67 20.33 -5.81 -13.18
N PRO A 68 19.77 -4.66 -13.58
CA PRO A 68 19.61 -4.31 -14.99
C PRO A 68 20.97 -4.04 -15.65
N LYS A 69 21.03 -4.09 -16.98
CA LYS A 69 22.28 -3.96 -17.75
C LYS A 69 23.01 -2.62 -17.57
N ASN A 70 22.31 -1.57 -17.19
CA ASN A 70 22.89 -0.25 -16.92
C ASN A 70 23.39 -0.07 -15.48
N ALA A 71 23.38 -1.13 -14.67
CA ALA A 71 23.96 -1.12 -13.34
C ALA A 71 25.48 -1.24 -13.40
N ARG A 72 26.17 -0.49 -12.53
CA ARG A 72 27.62 -0.54 -12.28
C ARG A 72 27.85 -0.67 -10.80
N GLU A 73 28.77 -1.52 -10.42
CA GLU A 73 29.16 -1.80 -9.05
C GLU A 73 30.61 -1.33 -8.83
N PRO A 74 30.82 -0.07 -8.40
CA PRO A 74 32.16 0.50 -8.30
C PRO A 74 33.02 -0.11 -7.19
N GLY A 75 32.39 -0.81 -6.21
CA GLY A 75 33.15 -1.44 -5.12
C GLY A 75 32.30 -2.14 -4.09
N GLY A 76 32.99 -2.81 -3.17
CA GLY A 76 32.40 -3.53 -2.04
C GLY A 76 32.29 -5.04 -2.23
N ARG A 77 31.64 -5.70 -1.27
CA ARG A 77 31.40 -7.15 -1.28
C ARG A 77 30.01 -7.45 -0.73
N ILE A 78 29.40 -8.54 -1.23
CA ILE A 78 28.18 -9.13 -0.70
C ILE A 78 28.47 -10.60 -0.44
N LEU A 79 28.53 -10.98 0.82
CA LEU A 79 28.91 -12.33 1.26
C LEU A 79 27.68 -13.08 1.78
N LEU A 80 27.43 -14.29 1.26
CA LEU A 80 26.50 -15.24 1.84
C LEU A 80 27.32 -16.37 2.47
N GLY A 81 27.46 -16.36 3.79
CA GLY A 81 28.48 -17.14 4.48
C GLY A 81 29.89 -16.72 4.02
N SER A 82 30.64 -17.65 3.43
CA SER A 82 31.97 -17.40 2.85
C SER A 82 31.96 -17.03 1.36
N ASP A 83 30.80 -17.14 0.70
CA ASP A 83 30.68 -16.94 -0.74
C ASP A 83 30.46 -15.46 -1.09
N ASN A 84 31.38 -14.85 -1.85
CA ASN A 84 31.18 -13.52 -2.42
C ASN A 84 30.25 -13.61 -3.64
N LEU A 85 29.03 -13.09 -3.51
CA LEU A 85 28.01 -13.16 -4.56
C LEU A 85 28.39 -12.33 -5.80
N LEU A 86 29.22 -11.29 -5.65
CA LEU A 86 29.69 -10.46 -6.76
C LEU A 86 30.60 -11.20 -7.73
N GLU A 87 31.30 -12.25 -7.25
CA GLU A 87 32.24 -13.05 -8.03
C GLU A 87 31.56 -14.25 -8.70
N LYS A 88 30.30 -14.54 -8.37
CA LYS A 88 29.59 -15.69 -8.92
C LYS A 88 29.11 -15.42 -10.35
N ALA A 89 29.36 -16.35 -11.25
CA ALA A 89 28.77 -16.34 -12.58
C ALA A 89 27.24 -16.62 -12.50
N GLU A 90 26.49 -16.16 -13.52
CA GLU A 90 25.02 -16.33 -13.54
C GLU A 90 24.58 -17.80 -13.35
N ARG A 91 25.30 -18.75 -13.97
CA ARG A 91 25.07 -20.18 -13.80
C ARG A 91 25.17 -20.64 -12.35
N GLU A 92 26.10 -20.08 -11.60
CA GLU A 92 26.26 -20.39 -10.17
C GLU A 92 25.16 -19.76 -9.37
N MET A 93 24.81 -18.48 -9.66
CA MET A 93 23.71 -17.78 -9.01
C MET A 93 22.35 -18.47 -9.20
N GLU A 94 22.11 -19.14 -10.34
CA GLU A 94 20.92 -19.99 -10.52
C GLU A 94 20.82 -21.12 -9.48
N THR A 95 21.95 -21.59 -8.94
CA THR A 95 21.95 -22.61 -7.87
C THR A 95 21.79 -22.02 -6.47
N PHE A 96 22.12 -20.75 -6.30
CA PHE A 96 21.95 -20.02 -5.05
C PHE A 96 20.51 -19.53 -4.88
N ARG A 97 19.94 -18.91 -5.93
CA ARG A 97 18.57 -18.43 -5.93
C ARG A 97 17.58 -19.58 -5.76
N GLY A 98 16.66 -19.44 -4.79
CA GLY A 98 15.67 -20.45 -4.43
C GLY A 98 16.17 -21.55 -3.51
N ARG A 99 17.49 -21.83 -3.46
CA ARG A 99 18.08 -22.87 -2.60
C ARG A 99 18.74 -22.29 -1.34
N ARG A 100 19.61 -21.28 -1.49
CA ARG A 100 20.37 -20.66 -0.39
C ARG A 100 19.83 -19.27 -0.05
N ILE A 101 19.38 -18.54 -1.07
CA ILE A 101 18.78 -17.22 -0.91
C ILE A 101 17.48 -17.14 -1.70
N SER A 102 16.42 -16.62 -1.09
CA SER A 102 15.11 -16.43 -1.72
C SER A 102 14.63 -15.00 -1.54
N MET A 103 13.64 -14.61 -2.36
CA MET A 103 13.04 -13.28 -2.27
C MET A 103 11.51 -13.37 -2.44
N VAL A 104 10.81 -12.62 -1.60
CA VAL A 104 9.37 -12.34 -1.71
C VAL A 104 9.23 -10.91 -2.20
N PHE A 105 8.66 -10.75 -3.39
CA PHE A 105 8.50 -9.44 -4.05
C PHE A 105 7.25 -8.71 -3.56
N GLN A 106 7.19 -7.42 -3.82
CA GLN A 106 6.14 -6.49 -3.41
C GLN A 106 4.75 -6.90 -3.92
N ASP A 107 4.62 -7.31 -5.18
CA ASP A 107 3.35 -7.73 -5.77
C ASP A 107 3.40 -9.22 -6.14
N PRO A 108 2.59 -10.08 -5.47
CA PRO A 108 2.54 -11.49 -5.78
C PRO A 108 2.02 -11.77 -7.20
N SER A 109 1.27 -10.84 -7.81
CA SER A 109 0.75 -11.02 -9.17
C SER A 109 1.85 -10.87 -10.22
N THR A 110 2.89 -10.10 -9.95
CA THR A 110 4.06 -9.96 -10.84
C THR A 110 5.08 -11.08 -10.65
N SER A 111 5.07 -11.73 -9.47
CA SER A 111 5.98 -12.83 -9.14
C SER A 111 5.51 -14.18 -9.70
N LEU A 112 4.20 -14.32 -9.94
CA LEU A 112 3.59 -15.55 -10.40
C LEU A 112 3.31 -15.52 -11.91
N ASN A 113 3.67 -16.61 -12.60
CA ASN A 113 3.33 -16.75 -14.01
C ASN A 113 1.81 -16.99 -14.18
N PRO A 114 1.07 -16.10 -14.83
CA PRO A 114 -0.39 -16.20 -14.93
C PRO A 114 -0.88 -17.38 -15.79
N THR A 115 0.00 -18.00 -16.55
CA THR A 115 -0.30 -19.15 -17.45
C THR A 115 -0.03 -20.51 -16.84
N LEU A 116 0.50 -20.55 -15.62
CA LEU A 116 0.80 -21.79 -14.89
C LEU A 116 -0.02 -21.86 -13.61
N SER A 117 -0.45 -23.09 -13.22
CA SER A 117 -1.10 -23.26 -11.92
C SER A 117 -0.15 -22.97 -10.77
N LEU A 118 -0.69 -22.55 -9.64
CA LEU A 118 0.07 -22.20 -8.44
C LEU A 118 0.91 -23.39 -7.94
N GLY A 119 0.32 -24.60 -7.94
CA GLY A 119 1.01 -25.83 -7.56
C GLY A 119 2.15 -26.20 -8.49
N LYS A 120 2.00 -25.96 -9.82
CA LYS A 120 3.09 -26.23 -10.76
C LYS A 120 4.30 -25.34 -10.48
N GLN A 121 4.08 -24.06 -10.20
CA GLN A 121 5.16 -23.12 -9.90
C GLN A 121 5.88 -23.47 -8.58
N LEU A 122 5.13 -23.86 -7.54
CA LEU A 122 5.72 -24.31 -6.27
C LEU A 122 6.48 -25.65 -6.44
N ALA A 123 5.90 -26.62 -7.14
CA ALA A 123 6.54 -27.91 -7.38
C ALA A 123 7.82 -27.78 -8.22
N GLU A 124 7.86 -26.87 -9.19
CA GLU A 124 9.03 -26.59 -10.01
C GLU A 124 10.25 -26.19 -9.17
N VAL A 125 10.05 -25.35 -8.13
CA VAL A 125 11.10 -24.96 -7.18
C VAL A 125 11.68 -26.19 -6.46
N LEU A 126 10.81 -27.09 -6.01
CA LEU A 126 11.21 -28.33 -5.32
C LEU A 126 11.93 -29.31 -6.24
N VAL A 127 11.44 -29.50 -7.47
CA VAL A 127 12.10 -30.35 -8.48
C VAL A 127 13.50 -29.82 -8.79
N ARG A 128 13.61 -28.50 -9.06
CA ARG A 128 14.88 -27.89 -9.47
C ARG A 128 15.94 -27.89 -8.38
N HIS A 129 15.57 -27.53 -7.15
CA HIS A 129 16.53 -27.27 -6.08
C HIS A 129 16.70 -28.43 -5.08
N ARG A 130 15.70 -29.31 -4.94
CA ARG A 130 15.76 -30.48 -4.04
C ARG A 130 15.87 -31.80 -4.79
N GLY A 131 15.79 -31.77 -6.13
CA GLY A 131 15.91 -33.00 -6.95
C GLY A 131 14.74 -33.97 -6.78
N LEU A 132 13.58 -33.50 -6.32
CA LEU A 132 12.40 -34.35 -6.15
C LEU A 132 11.79 -34.70 -7.53
N SER A 133 11.17 -35.85 -7.62
CA SER A 133 10.30 -36.18 -8.76
C SER A 133 9.08 -35.24 -8.73
N TRP A 134 8.43 -35.01 -9.88
CA TRP A 134 7.23 -34.17 -9.95
C TRP A 134 6.11 -34.65 -9.02
N GLN A 135 5.94 -35.94 -8.83
CA GLN A 135 4.93 -36.48 -7.91
C GLN A 135 5.26 -36.15 -6.46
N GLN A 136 6.53 -36.34 -6.05
CA GLN A 136 6.99 -35.98 -4.70
C GLN A 136 6.88 -34.47 -4.46
N ALA A 137 7.30 -33.66 -5.44
CA ALA A 137 7.22 -32.21 -5.36
C ALA A 137 5.79 -31.71 -5.26
N TRP A 138 4.85 -32.39 -5.94
CA TRP A 138 3.43 -32.05 -5.84
C TRP A 138 2.85 -32.30 -4.44
N THR A 139 3.14 -33.51 -3.88
CA THR A 139 2.72 -33.88 -2.51
C THR A 139 3.37 -32.98 -1.45
N GLU A 140 4.66 -32.68 -1.57
CA GLU A 140 5.37 -31.76 -0.67
C GLU A 140 4.82 -30.34 -0.82
N GLY A 141 4.53 -29.89 -2.04
CA GLY A 141 3.94 -28.60 -2.32
C GLY A 141 2.56 -28.44 -1.66
N GLU A 142 1.71 -29.47 -1.72
CA GLU A 142 0.42 -29.46 -1.03
C GLU A 142 0.59 -29.34 0.50
N ALA A 143 1.55 -30.07 1.08
CA ALA A 143 1.88 -29.97 2.50
C ALA A 143 2.39 -28.57 2.88
N ARG A 144 3.23 -27.94 2.02
CA ARG A 144 3.69 -26.55 2.23
C ARG A 144 2.55 -25.54 2.17
N LEU A 145 1.59 -25.73 1.26
CA LEU A 145 0.40 -24.88 1.20
C LEU A 145 -0.50 -25.02 2.42
N ALA A 146 -0.61 -26.24 2.98
CA ALA A 146 -1.29 -26.47 4.25
C ALA A 146 -0.57 -25.74 5.41
N HIS A 147 0.76 -25.82 5.45
CA HIS A 147 1.57 -25.19 6.49
C HIS A 147 1.45 -23.67 6.52
N VAL A 148 1.32 -23.02 5.36
CA VAL A 148 1.04 -21.57 5.30
C VAL A 148 -0.44 -21.21 5.53
N GLY A 149 -1.26 -22.14 6.02
CA GLY A 149 -2.63 -21.91 6.44
C GLY A 149 -3.65 -21.74 5.31
N LEU A 150 -3.40 -22.31 4.12
CA LEU A 150 -4.41 -22.36 3.06
C LEU A 150 -5.45 -23.45 3.37
N LYS A 151 -6.74 -23.09 3.31
CA LYS A 151 -7.84 -23.98 3.75
C LYS A 151 -8.04 -25.21 2.84
N THR A 152 -7.74 -25.08 1.56
CA THR A 152 -7.94 -26.13 0.54
C THR A 152 -6.68 -26.32 -0.30
N PRO A 153 -5.58 -26.86 0.30
CA PRO A 153 -4.28 -26.94 -0.37
C PRO A 153 -4.33 -27.71 -1.69
N ALA A 154 -4.97 -28.87 -1.70
CA ALA A 154 -5.12 -29.69 -2.90
C ALA A 154 -5.80 -28.95 -4.06
N GLN A 155 -6.86 -28.19 -3.79
CA GLN A 155 -7.52 -27.37 -4.82
C GLN A 155 -6.63 -26.21 -5.25
N MET A 156 -5.91 -25.59 -4.30
CA MET A 156 -5.01 -24.46 -4.58
C MET A 156 -3.89 -24.85 -5.52
N MET A 157 -3.37 -26.09 -5.43
CA MET A 157 -2.36 -26.61 -6.37
C MET A 157 -2.82 -26.55 -7.84
N HIS A 158 -4.11 -26.67 -8.10
CA HIS A 158 -4.68 -26.66 -9.46
C HIS A 158 -5.14 -25.28 -9.93
N ARG A 159 -5.34 -24.30 -9.01
CA ARG A 159 -5.81 -22.97 -9.38
C ARG A 159 -4.74 -22.16 -10.12
N MET A 160 -5.23 -21.32 -11.03
CA MET A 160 -4.42 -20.29 -11.69
C MET A 160 -4.30 -19.04 -10.80
N PRO A 161 -3.23 -18.23 -10.95
CA PRO A 161 -3.07 -17.01 -10.14
C PRO A 161 -4.27 -16.06 -10.13
N HIS A 162 -5.01 -15.93 -11.23
CA HIS A 162 -6.18 -15.06 -11.33
C HIS A 162 -7.40 -15.59 -10.56
N GLU A 163 -7.43 -16.85 -10.17
CA GLU A 163 -8.50 -17.49 -9.40
C GLU A 163 -8.26 -17.40 -7.87
N ALA A 164 -7.10 -16.91 -7.46
CA ALA A 164 -6.71 -16.76 -6.06
C ALA A 164 -6.77 -15.30 -5.60
N SER A 165 -7.18 -15.07 -4.35
CA SER A 165 -7.13 -13.76 -3.71
C SER A 165 -5.69 -13.27 -3.52
N GLY A 166 -5.50 -11.96 -3.24
CA GLY A 166 -4.17 -11.39 -2.98
C GLY A 166 -3.45 -12.09 -1.82
N GLY A 167 -4.14 -12.33 -0.71
CA GLY A 167 -3.59 -13.03 0.44
C GLY A 167 -3.26 -14.51 0.17
N GLU A 168 -4.09 -15.24 -0.62
CA GLU A 168 -3.80 -16.61 -1.02
C GLU A 168 -2.56 -16.67 -1.91
N LYS A 169 -2.44 -15.77 -2.90
CA LYS A 169 -1.23 -15.66 -3.75
C LYS A 169 0.01 -15.39 -2.91
N GLN A 170 -0.08 -14.46 -1.95
CA GLN A 170 1.06 -14.13 -1.08
C GLN A 170 1.50 -15.32 -0.23
N ARG A 171 0.55 -16.10 0.31
CA ARG A 171 0.86 -17.34 1.03
C ARG A 171 1.57 -18.38 0.14
N VAL A 172 1.17 -18.51 -1.13
CA VAL A 172 1.85 -19.38 -2.10
C VAL A 172 3.27 -18.91 -2.39
N VAL A 173 3.49 -17.59 -2.57
CA VAL A 173 4.83 -17.02 -2.79
C VAL A 173 5.71 -17.23 -1.56
N ILE A 174 5.20 -17.04 -0.34
CA ILE A 174 5.92 -17.33 0.91
C ILE A 174 6.25 -18.82 1.02
N ALA A 175 5.28 -19.72 0.76
CA ALA A 175 5.54 -21.16 0.74
C ALA A 175 6.66 -21.54 -0.24
N SER A 176 6.68 -20.90 -1.42
CA SER A 176 7.75 -21.12 -2.42
C SER A 176 9.10 -20.58 -1.94
N ALA A 177 9.14 -19.43 -1.27
CA ALA A 177 10.37 -18.85 -0.75
C ALA A 177 11.00 -19.71 0.37
N PHE A 178 10.18 -20.33 1.22
CA PHE A 178 10.62 -21.24 2.28
C PHE A 178 10.80 -22.70 1.83
N ALA A 179 10.39 -23.07 0.59
CA ALA A 179 10.32 -24.45 0.13
C ALA A 179 11.65 -25.23 0.23
N CYS A 180 12.77 -24.55 0.06
CA CYS A 180 14.12 -25.14 0.09
C CYS A 180 14.88 -24.87 1.40
N ASN A 181 14.25 -24.32 2.43
CA ASN A 181 14.87 -23.89 3.69
C ASN A 181 16.15 -23.07 3.44
N PRO A 182 16.04 -21.88 2.80
CA PRO A 182 17.19 -21.06 2.45
C PRO A 182 17.90 -20.53 3.69
N GLU A 183 19.16 -20.11 3.52
CA GLU A 183 19.96 -19.45 4.57
C GLU A 183 19.48 -18.04 4.85
N CYS A 184 19.04 -17.34 3.78
CA CYS A 184 18.56 -15.96 3.85
C CYS A 184 17.31 -15.75 2.98
N ILE A 185 16.34 -14.98 3.47
CA ILE A 185 15.16 -14.54 2.70
C ILE A 185 15.07 -13.02 2.74
N ILE A 186 14.82 -12.43 1.57
CA ILE A 186 14.55 -11.00 1.41
C ILE A 186 13.05 -10.82 1.20
N PHE A 187 12.42 -9.98 2.01
CA PHE A 187 11.04 -9.57 1.87
C PHE A 187 11.02 -8.10 1.42
N ASP A 188 10.65 -7.86 0.16
CA ASP A 188 10.55 -6.51 -0.40
C ASP A 188 9.10 -6.05 -0.38
N GLU A 189 8.71 -5.33 0.66
CA GLU A 189 7.35 -4.80 0.88
C GLU A 189 6.22 -5.85 0.71
N PRO A 190 6.27 -7.00 1.37
CA PRO A 190 5.42 -8.17 1.08
C PRO A 190 3.94 -7.96 1.40
N THR A 191 3.55 -6.86 2.02
CA THR A 191 2.18 -6.58 2.48
C THR A 191 1.53 -5.35 1.83
N THR A 192 2.26 -4.59 1.01
CA THR A 192 1.79 -3.31 0.43
C THR A 192 0.52 -3.45 -0.43
N ALA A 193 0.32 -4.58 -1.11
CA ALA A 193 -0.86 -4.82 -1.95
C ALA A 193 -2.03 -5.50 -1.20
N LEU A 194 -1.94 -5.63 0.14
CA LEU A 194 -2.91 -6.35 0.95
C LEU A 194 -3.68 -5.40 1.88
N ASP A 195 -4.89 -5.81 2.27
CA ASP A 195 -5.62 -5.13 3.33
C ASP A 195 -5.02 -5.39 4.72
N VAL A 196 -5.37 -4.57 5.70
CA VAL A 196 -4.76 -4.55 7.04
C VAL A 196 -4.87 -5.91 7.75
N ILE A 197 -6.03 -6.58 7.67
CA ILE A 197 -6.24 -7.87 8.34
C ILE A 197 -5.39 -8.95 7.68
N THR A 198 -5.40 -9.01 6.35
CA THR A 198 -4.58 -9.97 5.58
C THR A 198 -3.09 -9.68 5.77
N SER A 199 -2.68 -8.41 5.77
CA SER A 199 -1.29 -8.00 6.04
C SER A 199 -0.80 -8.50 7.40
N ARG A 200 -1.61 -8.33 8.44
CA ARG A 200 -1.30 -8.86 9.78
C ARG A 200 -1.10 -10.37 9.76
N GLN A 201 -2.04 -11.11 9.14
CA GLN A 201 -1.95 -12.57 9.07
C GLN A 201 -0.72 -13.06 8.31
N ILE A 202 -0.30 -12.34 7.27
CA ILE A 202 0.92 -12.63 6.50
C ILE A 202 2.17 -12.35 7.34
N LEU A 203 2.18 -11.27 8.12
CA LEU A 203 3.31 -10.96 9.01
C LEU A 203 3.43 -11.96 10.16
N ASP A 204 2.31 -12.33 10.79
CA ASP A 204 2.30 -13.34 11.85
C ASP A 204 2.81 -14.69 11.31
N LEU A 205 2.34 -15.11 10.12
CA LEU A 205 2.85 -16.30 9.42
C LEU A 205 4.36 -16.21 9.12
N PHE A 206 4.84 -15.06 8.65
CA PHE A 206 6.26 -14.86 8.38
C PHE A 206 7.11 -15.02 9.64
N VAL A 207 6.72 -14.37 10.74
CA VAL A 207 7.43 -14.47 12.04
C VAL A 207 7.44 -15.91 12.55
N GLU A 208 6.32 -16.63 12.43
CA GLU A 208 6.21 -18.05 12.79
C GLU A 208 7.18 -18.92 11.98
N LEU A 209 7.13 -18.84 10.65
CA LEU A 209 8.03 -19.60 9.76
C LEU A 209 9.50 -19.25 9.98
N GLN A 210 9.81 -17.98 10.24
CA GLN A 210 11.18 -17.54 10.53
C GLN A 210 11.69 -18.10 11.86
N ALA A 211 10.85 -18.11 12.91
CA ALA A 211 11.20 -18.70 14.21
C ALA A 211 11.42 -20.22 14.11
N GLU A 212 10.58 -20.94 13.33
CA GLU A 212 10.71 -22.38 13.12
C GLU A 212 11.99 -22.77 12.36
N THR A 213 12.33 -21.98 11.32
CA THR A 213 13.46 -22.32 10.43
C THR A 213 14.78 -21.72 10.87
N GLY A 214 14.75 -20.65 11.67
CA GLY A 214 15.93 -19.88 12.05
C GLY A 214 16.61 -19.20 10.84
N VAL A 215 15.87 -18.92 9.78
CA VAL A 215 16.38 -18.25 8.58
C VAL A 215 16.75 -16.79 8.89
N ALA A 216 17.86 -16.30 8.31
CA ALA A 216 18.19 -14.87 8.33
C ALA A 216 17.24 -14.12 7.39
N SER A 217 16.68 -13.00 7.82
CA SER A 217 15.67 -12.29 7.03
C SER A 217 15.96 -10.80 6.93
N LEU A 218 15.94 -10.27 5.70
CA LEU A 218 15.91 -8.83 5.42
C LEU A 218 14.46 -8.44 5.11
N TYR A 219 13.83 -7.66 6.02
CA TYR A 219 12.47 -7.18 5.86
C TYR A 219 12.46 -5.71 5.43
N ILE A 220 12.14 -5.46 4.18
CA ILE A 220 12.08 -4.11 3.60
C ILE A 220 10.65 -3.60 3.68
N SER A 221 10.49 -2.40 4.23
CA SER A 221 9.22 -1.70 4.27
C SER A 221 9.41 -0.18 4.33
N HIS A 222 8.45 0.57 3.84
CA HIS A 222 8.31 2.00 4.11
C HIS A 222 7.50 2.25 5.39
N ASP A 223 6.81 1.24 5.94
CA ASP A 223 6.02 1.32 7.16
C ASP A 223 6.85 0.89 8.39
N LEU A 224 7.29 1.90 9.16
CA LEU A 224 8.04 1.67 10.39
C LEU A 224 7.24 0.87 11.43
N ALA A 225 5.91 1.01 11.47
CA ALA A 225 5.09 0.31 12.44
C ALA A 225 5.07 -1.21 12.20
N LEU A 226 5.06 -1.63 10.93
CA LEU A 226 5.17 -3.04 10.55
C LEU A 226 6.56 -3.59 10.89
N VAL A 227 7.63 -2.82 10.61
CA VAL A 227 9.01 -3.21 10.93
C VAL A 227 9.20 -3.33 12.43
N ALA A 228 8.70 -2.38 13.22
CA ALA A 228 8.77 -2.42 14.68
C ALA A 228 8.14 -3.67 15.29
N ARG A 229 7.11 -4.20 14.64
CA ARG A 229 6.41 -5.41 15.09
C ARG A 229 7.16 -6.70 14.76
N THR A 230 7.95 -6.73 13.68
CA THR A 230 8.53 -7.95 13.12
C THR A 230 10.04 -8.07 13.33
N ALA A 231 10.76 -6.96 13.29
CA ALA A 231 12.21 -6.95 13.33
C ALA A 231 12.78 -6.83 14.76
N GLY A 232 13.96 -7.38 14.96
CA GLY A 232 14.75 -7.16 16.18
C GLY A 232 15.66 -5.94 16.09
N ARG A 233 16.22 -5.71 14.87
CA ARG A 233 17.06 -4.57 14.53
C ARG A 233 16.53 -3.86 13.29
N VAL A 234 16.86 -2.58 13.17
CA VAL A 234 16.47 -1.73 12.04
C VAL A 234 17.68 -1.00 11.49
N ALA A 235 17.76 -0.94 10.15
CA ALA A 235 18.63 -0.06 9.41
C ALA A 235 17.78 0.97 8.66
N VAL A 236 18.12 2.24 8.82
CA VAL A 236 17.45 3.37 8.15
C VAL A 236 18.30 3.80 6.96
N ILE A 237 17.73 3.75 5.76
CA ILE A 237 18.41 4.14 4.51
C ILE A 237 17.83 5.44 3.95
N LYS A 238 18.72 6.38 3.59
CA LYS A 238 18.39 7.65 2.95
C LYS A 238 19.32 7.92 1.78
N ARG A 239 18.77 8.13 0.59
CA ARG A 239 19.53 8.49 -0.63
C ARG A 239 20.73 7.56 -0.90
N GLY A 240 20.52 6.27 -0.69
CA GLY A 240 21.52 5.24 -0.94
C GLY A 240 22.53 5.02 0.18
N GLU A 241 22.38 5.65 1.35
CA GLU A 241 23.30 5.52 2.49
C GLU A 241 22.54 5.00 3.73
N ILE A 242 23.13 4.09 4.51
CA ILE A 242 22.62 3.72 5.82
C ILE A 242 22.97 4.84 6.79
N VAL A 243 21.95 5.58 7.24
CA VAL A 243 22.13 6.75 8.11
C VAL A 243 22.08 6.38 9.59
N GLU A 244 21.36 5.30 9.95
CA GLU A 244 21.25 4.85 11.33
C GLU A 244 20.96 3.35 11.37
N GLN A 245 21.53 2.65 12.36
CA GLN A 245 21.24 1.24 12.67
C GLN A 245 21.17 1.05 14.18
N GLY A 246 20.22 0.22 14.64
CA GLY A 246 20.09 -0.08 16.06
C GLY A 246 19.02 -1.12 16.32
N THR A 247 18.77 -1.41 17.61
CA THR A 247 17.59 -2.19 17.98
C THR A 247 16.34 -1.39 17.66
N VAL A 248 15.22 -2.07 17.43
CA VAL A 248 13.92 -1.40 17.23
C VAL A 248 13.67 -0.40 18.36
N ARG A 249 13.94 -0.81 19.62
CA ARG A 249 13.75 0.06 20.78
C ARG A 249 14.58 1.33 20.68
N ASP A 250 15.87 1.25 20.38
CA ASP A 250 16.76 2.42 20.31
C ASP A 250 16.30 3.38 19.21
N ILE A 251 16.01 2.86 18.02
CA ILE A 251 15.53 3.65 16.88
C ILE A 251 14.24 4.42 17.22
N PHE A 252 13.29 3.79 17.94
CA PHE A 252 12.01 4.44 18.26
C PHE A 252 12.06 5.36 19.47
N THR A 253 12.90 5.06 20.49
CA THR A 253 12.93 5.85 21.74
C THR A 253 14.02 6.90 21.78
N ASN A 254 15.13 6.69 21.05
CA ASN A 254 16.30 7.59 21.09
C ASN A 254 16.97 7.71 19.71
N PRO A 255 16.21 8.10 18.65
CA PRO A 255 16.80 8.27 17.32
C PRO A 255 17.87 9.34 17.31
N GLN A 256 19.05 9.01 16.77
CA GLN A 256 20.20 9.92 16.73
C GLN A 256 20.16 10.84 15.51
N GLN A 257 19.56 10.39 14.40
CA GLN A 257 19.50 11.12 13.15
C GLN A 257 18.19 11.89 13.01
N ASP A 258 18.26 13.13 12.50
CA ASP A 258 17.07 13.97 12.27
C ASP A 258 16.09 13.29 11.28
N TYR A 259 16.62 12.64 10.26
CA TYR A 259 15.79 11.92 9.30
C TYR A 259 15.00 10.76 9.95
N THR A 260 15.63 10.03 10.86
CA THR A 260 14.94 8.96 11.61
C THR A 260 13.81 9.55 12.46
N ARG A 261 14.03 10.71 13.10
CA ARG A 261 13.00 11.44 13.85
C ARG A 261 11.85 11.89 12.94
N GLU A 262 12.18 12.41 11.73
CA GLU A 262 11.18 12.78 10.72
C GLU A 262 10.30 11.59 10.33
N LEU A 263 10.92 10.44 10.03
CA LEU A 263 10.20 9.21 9.68
C LEU A 263 9.29 8.72 10.80
N ILE A 264 9.76 8.72 12.05
CA ILE A 264 8.96 8.29 13.22
C ILE A 264 7.78 9.24 13.43
N ASN A 265 8.01 10.56 13.35
CA ASN A 265 6.98 11.57 13.53
C ASN A 265 5.93 11.58 12.40
N ALA A 266 6.27 11.06 11.23
CA ALA A 266 5.36 10.93 10.10
C ALA A 266 4.42 9.71 10.22
N VAL A 267 4.71 8.75 11.10
CA VAL A 267 3.81 7.62 11.37
C VAL A 267 2.53 8.14 12.04
N PRO A 268 1.35 7.80 11.51
CA PRO A 268 0.09 8.25 12.09
C PRO A 268 -0.08 7.76 13.54
N ASP A 269 -0.18 8.70 14.49
CA ASP A 269 -0.46 8.42 15.89
C ASP A 269 -1.97 8.53 16.16
N PRO A 270 -2.67 7.43 16.45
CA PRO A 270 -4.12 7.43 16.65
C PRO A 270 -4.57 8.26 17.86
N SER A 271 -3.67 8.58 18.80
CA SER A 271 -3.98 9.44 19.95
C SER A 271 -4.04 10.91 19.58
N ARG A 272 -3.39 11.33 18.48
CA ARG A 272 -3.32 12.71 18.03
C ARG A 272 -4.39 12.99 16.98
N ARG A 273 -5.46 13.69 17.36
CA ARG A 273 -6.46 14.18 16.42
C ARG A 273 -6.01 15.47 15.73
N LEU A 274 -6.15 15.51 14.42
CA LEU A 274 -5.82 16.68 13.58
C LEU A 274 -7.05 17.55 13.27
N VAL A 275 -8.26 17.00 13.47
CA VAL A 275 -9.52 17.73 13.36
C VAL A 275 -10.14 17.95 14.73
N ASN A 276 -10.60 19.18 14.97
CA ASN A 276 -11.21 19.57 16.23
C ASN A 276 -12.74 19.47 16.13
N GLY A 277 -13.35 18.92 17.18
CA GLY A 277 -14.80 18.90 17.35
C GLY A 277 -15.50 17.73 16.64
N ASP A 278 -16.69 17.42 17.13
CA ASP A 278 -17.66 16.58 16.45
C ASP A 278 -18.50 17.50 15.54
N VAL A 279 -18.67 17.12 14.28
CA VAL A 279 -19.68 17.77 13.45
C VAL A 279 -21.03 17.32 13.97
N ALA A 280 -21.81 18.25 14.49
CA ALA A 280 -23.15 17.93 14.96
C ALA A 280 -23.99 17.38 13.80
N PRO A 281 -24.78 16.32 14.03
CA PRO A 281 -25.77 15.90 13.06
C PRO A 281 -26.64 17.08 12.67
N THR A 282 -26.75 17.37 11.38
CA THR A 282 -27.62 18.43 10.87
C THR A 282 -28.86 17.84 10.28
N ASP A 283 -30.00 18.51 10.46
CA ASP A 283 -31.26 18.14 9.80
C ASP A 283 -31.20 18.29 8.27
N LYS A 284 -30.12 18.91 7.75
CA LYS A 284 -29.90 19.10 6.31
C LYS A 284 -28.49 18.62 5.93
N PRO A 285 -28.31 17.32 5.73
CA PRO A 285 -27.01 16.80 5.26
C PRO A 285 -26.71 17.31 3.83
N LEU A 286 -25.42 17.44 3.52
CA LEU A 286 -24.96 17.78 2.18
C LEU A 286 -25.26 16.63 1.20
N VAL A 287 -25.02 15.39 1.66
CA VAL A 287 -25.29 14.17 0.89
C VAL A 287 -26.04 13.18 1.74
N GLU A 288 -27.10 12.58 1.17
CA GLU A 288 -27.75 11.41 1.69
C GLU A 288 -27.69 10.28 0.66
N VAL A 289 -27.25 9.13 1.09
CA VAL A 289 -27.25 7.87 0.32
C VAL A 289 -28.29 6.96 0.95
N GLU A 290 -29.29 6.56 0.17
CA GLU A 290 -30.40 5.72 0.65
C GLU A 290 -30.51 4.43 -0.16
N ASN A 291 -30.25 3.30 0.50
CA ASN A 291 -30.34 1.96 -0.06
C ASN A 291 -29.61 1.80 -1.41
N VAL A 292 -28.42 2.42 -1.54
CA VAL A 292 -27.66 2.36 -2.77
C VAL A 292 -27.01 0.99 -2.93
N SER A 293 -27.34 0.32 -4.04
CA SER A 293 -26.77 -0.95 -4.46
C SER A 293 -26.08 -0.83 -5.81
N VAL A 294 -24.94 -1.51 -5.95
CA VAL A 294 -24.19 -1.57 -7.21
C VAL A 294 -23.95 -3.03 -7.58
N HIS A 295 -24.39 -3.40 -8.76
CA HIS A 295 -24.26 -4.75 -9.29
C HIS A 295 -23.42 -4.76 -10.54
N PHE A 296 -22.47 -5.69 -10.64
CA PHE A 296 -21.66 -5.95 -11.82
C PHE A 296 -22.17 -7.20 -12.58
N GLY A 297 -22.04 -7.19 -13.90
CA GLY A 297 -22.51 -8.25 -14.79
C GLY A 297 -23.72 -7.83 -15.65
N ARG A 298 -23.87 -8.43 -16.81
CA ARG A 298 -25.01 -8.17 -17.70
C ARG A 298 -26.29 -8.75 -17.10
N LYS A 299 -27.40 -7.98 -17.11
CA LYS A 299 -28.75 -8.56 -16.97
C LYS A 299 -28.90 -9.56 -18.12
N PRO A 300 -29.09 -10.85 -17.87
CA PRO A 300 -29.22 -11.79 -18.96
C PRO A 300 -30.60 -11.61 -19.60
N PHE A 301 -30.64 -10.93 -20.74
CA PHE A 301 -31.87 -10.80 -21.54
C PHE A 301 -32.38 -12.15 -22.05
N LEU A 302 -31.53 -13.18 -22.04
CA LEU A 302 -31.79 -14.54 -22.52
C LEU A 302 -31.75 -15.63 -21.46
N SER A 303 -31.47 -15.32 -20.18
CA SER A 303 -31.38 -16.36 -19.14
C SER A 303 -32.73 -16.96 -18.74
N ALA A 304 -33.81 -16.24 -19.00
CA ALA A 304 -35.17 -16.80 -18.86
C ALA A 304 -35.42 -18.00 -19.81
N LEU A 305 -34.68 -18.07 -20.93
CA LEU A 305 -34.79 -19.14 -21.94
C LEU A 305 -33.76 -20.27 -21.76
N THR A 306 -32.63 -20.02 -21.08
CA THR A 306 -31.51 -20.99 -20.98
C THR A 306 -31.26 -21.58 -19.63
N GLY A 307 -32.01 -21.16 -18.58
CA GLY A 307 -31.88 -21.68 -17.21
C GLY A 307 -30.50 -21.45 -16.54
N ARG A 308 -29.56 -20.78 -17.19
CA ARG A 308 -28.24 -20.45 -16.61
C ARG A 308 -28.36 -19.20 -15.73
N ARG A 309 -28.30 -19.38 -14.42
CA ARG A 309 -28.08 -18.30 -13.46
C ARG A 309 -26.67 -17.73 -13.68
N THR A 310 -26.56 -16.56 -14.31
CA THR A 310 -25.33 -15.76 -14.20
C THR A 310 -25.31 -15.13 -12.82
N GLU A 311 -24.37 -15.51 -11.97
CA GLU A 311 -24.16 -14.88 -10.68
C GLU A 311 -23.82 -13.40 -10.90
N ARG A 312 -24.65 -12.51 -10.38
CA ARG A 312 -24.34 -11.09 -10.30
C ARG A 312 -23.37 -10.88 -9.14
N VAL A 313 -22.26 -10.26 -9.43
CA VAL A 313 -21.34 -9.81 -8.38
C VAL A 313 -21.90 -8.52 -7.79
N THR A 314 -22.27 -8.53 -6.50
CA THR A 314 -22.73 -7.34 -5.79
C THR A 314 -21.53 -6.59 -5.25
N GLY A 315 -21.35 -5.34 -5.69
CA GLY A 315 -20.28 -4.46 -5.21
C GLY A 315 -20.70 -3.68 -3.95
N ASN A 316 -21.97 -3.25 -3.90
CA ASN A 316 -22.59 -2.61 -2.72
C ASN A 316 -24.01 -3.15 -2.54
N ASN A 317 -24.44 -3.31 -1.30
CA ASN A 317 -25.74 -3.86 -0.94
C ASN A 317 -26.47 -2.90 -0.01
N ALA A 318 -27.46 -2.17 -0.55
CA ALA A 318 -28.36 -1.28 0.17
C ALA A 318 -27.66 -0.31 1.16
N ILE A 319 -26.57 0.30 0.73
CA ILE A 319 -25.79 1.25 1.55
C ILE A 319 -26.63 2.49 1.85
N SER A 320 -26.71 2.84 3.15
CA SER A 320 -27.35 4.08 3.61
C SER A 320 -26.44 4.84 4.56
N LEU A 321 -26.09 6.07 4.21
CA LEU A 321 -25.25 6.97 5.01
C LEU A 321 -25.52 8.44 4.65
N SER A 322 -25.07 9.35 5.50
CA SER A 322 -25.16 10.78 5.26
C SER A 322 -23.82 11.48 5.50
N ILE A 323 -23.61 12.60 4.83
CA ILE A 323 -22.43 13.46 5.00
C ILE A 323 -22.94 14.89 5.25
N SER A 324 -22.49 15.50 6.34
CA SER A 324 -22.80 16.88 6.69
C SER A 324 -21.88 17.88 5.96
N PRO A 325 -22.30 19.16 5.78
CA PRO A 325 -21.41 20.18 5.25
C PRO A 325 -20.13 20.30 6.11
N GLY A 326 -18.97 20.38 5.46
CA GLY A 326 -17.66 20.50 6.14
C GLY A 326 -17.22 19.26 6.92
N GLU A 327 -17.98 18.15 6.87
CA GLU A 327 -17.64 16.90 7.52
C GLU A 327 -16.55 16.14 6.75
N ILE A 328 -15.67 15.46 7.48
CA ILE A 328 -14.81 14.40 6.96
C ILE A 328 -15.38 13.08 7.44
N LEU A 329 -16.08 12.35 6.54
CA LEU A 329 -16.54 10.99 6.76
C LEU A 329 -15.49 10.03 6.23
N GLY A 330 -14.89 9.24 7.13
CA GLY A 330 -13.96 8.17 6.77
C GLY A 330 -14.71 6.92 6.34
N ILE A 331 -14.23 6.21 5.30
CA ILE A 331 -14.68 4.85 4.99
C ILE A 331 -13.49 3.91 5.08
N VAL A 332 -13.65 2.85 5.89
CA VAL A 332 -12.64 1.81 6.09
C VAL A 332 -13.21 0.41 5.84
N GLY A 333 -12.35 -0.56 5.56
CA GLY A 333 -12.71 -1.95 5.33
C GLY A 333 -11.68 -2.65 4.45
N GLU A 334 -11.77 -3.98 4.32
CA GLU A 334 -10.88 -4.80 3.50
C GLU A 334 -10.92 -4.41 2.01
N SER A 335 -9.90 -4.84 1.25
CA SER A 335 -9.92 -4.75 -0.21
C SER A 335 -11.12 -5.53 -0.76
N GLY A 336 -11.84 -4.93 -1.72
CA GLY A 336 -13.06 -5.53 -2.26
C GLY A 336 -14.32 -5.35 -1.39
N SER A 337 -14.28 -4.60 -0.27
CA SER A 337 -15.46 -4.35 0.56
C SER A 337 -16.49 -3.38 -0.06
N GLY A 338 -16.21 -2.80 -1.24
CA GLY A 338 -17.15 -1.95 -1.96
C GLY A 338 -16.92 -0.44 -1.80
N LYS A 339 -15.88 0.02 -1.10
CA LYS A 339 -15.57 1.46 -0.85
C LYS A 339 -15.47 2.28 -2.14
N SER A 340 -14.55 1.90 -3.02
CA SER A 340 -14.36 2.58 -4.32
C SER A 340 -15.56 2.39 -5.27
N THR A 341 -16.33 1.32 -5.08
CA THR A 341 -17.58 1.08 -5.83
C THR A 341 -18.62 2.14 -5.47
N LEU A 342 -18.78 2.45 -4.18
CA LEU A 342 -19.66 3.50 -3.70
C LEU A 342 -19.20 4.88 -4.19
N ALA A 343 -17.90 5.19 -4.07
CA ALA A 343 -17.30 6.43 -4.60
C ALA A 343 -17.61 6.63 -6.09
N LYS A 344 -17.46 5.57 -6.89
CA LYS A 344 -17.76 5.59 -8.33
C LYS A 344 -19.25 5.73 -8.62
N ALA A 345 -20.14 5.20 -7.78
CA ALA A 345 -21.57 5.40 -7.90
C ALA A 345 -21.94 6.88 -7.61
N MET A 346 -21.40 7.46 -6.55
CA MET A 346 -21.64 8.86 -6.18
C MET A 346 -21.10 9.87 -7.22
N THR A 347 -20.09 9.49 -7.99
CA THR A 347 -19.51 10.34 -9.05
C THR A 347 -20.02 10.03 -10.46
N GLY A 348 -20.96 9.10 -10.60
CA GLY A 348 -21.55 8.74 -11.87
C GLY A 348 -20.67 7.87 -12.78
N LEU A 349 -19.63 7.24 -12.22
CA LEU A 349 -18.79 6.30 -12.95
C LEU A 349 -19.35 4.88 -12.94
N ASN A 350 -20.18 4.54 -11.94
CA ASN A 350 -20.94 3.30 -11.87
C ASN A 350 -22.45 3.57 -11.85
N ARG A 351 -23.21 2.68 -12.48
CA ARG A 351 -24.67 2.66 -12.31
C ARG A 351 -25.02 2.11 -10.93
N PHE A 352 -26.08 2.63 -10.34
CA PHE A 352 -26.56 2.21 -9.02
C PHE A 352 -28.09 2.05 -9.03
N GLU A 353 -28.60 1.33 -8.08
CA GLU A 353 -30.00 1.26 -7.67
C GLU A 353 -30.12 1.94 -6.31
N GLY A 354 -31.29 2.48 -5.95
CA GLY A 354 -31.48 3.31 -4.74
C GLY A 354 -31.49 4.80 -5.06
N LYS A 355 -31.18 5.64 -4.07
CA LYS A 355 -31.26 7.10 -4.19
C LYS A 355 -30.04 7.77 -3.57
N ILE A 356 -29.57 8.83 -4.24
CA ILE A 356 -28.59 9.77 -3.69
C ILE A 356 -29.29 11.13 -3.66
N ARG A 357 -29.26 11.84 -2.53
CA ARG A 357 -29.64 13.24 -2.48
C ARG A 357 -28.42 14.11 -2.27
N PHE A 358 -28.34 15.19 -3.00
CA PHE A 358 -27.30 16.21 -2.86
C PHE A 358 -27.97 17.55 -2.62
N GLU A 359 -27.74 18.16 -1.47
CA GLU A 359 -28.46 19.37 -1.00
C GLU A 359 -30.00 19.25 -1.14
N GLY A 360 -30.55 18.08 -0.80
CA GLY A 360 -31.98 17.77 -0.92
C GLY A 360 -32.44 17.41 -2.33
N ARG A 361 -31.65 17.64 -3.38
CA ARG A 361 -31.96 17.25 -4.77
C ARG A 361 -31.74 15.76 -4.97
N GLU A 362 -32.74 15.04 -5.42
CA GLU A 362 -32.70 13.60 -5.67
C GLU A 362 -31.96 13.29 -6.99
N ILE A 363 -31.03 12.34 -6.92
CA ILE A 363 -30.23 11.78 -8.02
C ILE A 363 -30.57 10.29 -8.09
N ARG A 364 -31.29 9.86 -9.10
CA ARG A 364 -31.76 8.47 -9.29
C ARG A 364 -30.90 7.69 -10.27
N ASN A 365 -30.25 8.41 -11.18
CA ASN A 365 -29.46 7.82 -12.23
C ASN A 365 -28.38 8.78 -12.75
N LEU A 366 -27.54 8.31 -13.66
CA LEU A 366 -26.43 9.11 -14.21
C LEU A 366 -26.87 10.35 -14.99
N GLY A 367 -28.11 10.36 -15.52
CA GLY A 367 -28.66 11.52 -16.25
C GLY A 367 -28.98 12.70 -15.33
N ASP A 368 -29.27 12.44 -14.05
CA ASP A 368 -29.55 13.49 -13.06
C ASP A 368 -28.26 14.17 -12.57
N MET A 369 -27.09 13.59 -12.86
CA MET A 369 -25.76 14.14 -12.52
C MET A 369 -25.32 15.15 -13.60
N ASP A 370 -25.96 16.30 -13.61
CA ASP A 370 -25.67 17.41 -14.52
C ASP A 370 -24.33 18.10 -14.22
N ASN A 371 -24.04 19.16 -14.97
CA ASN A 371 -22.79 19.92 -14.79
C ASN A 371 -22.70 20.60 -13.43
N ALA A 372 -23.82 21.02 -12.81
CA ALA A 372 -23.83 21.60 -11.48
C ALA A 372 -23.44 20.57 -10.43
N TYR A 373 -24.02 19.36 -10.48
CA TYR A 373 -23.62 18.25 -9.63
C TYR A 373 -22.15 17.88 -9.79
N ARG A 374 -21.68 17.75 -11.05
CA ARG A 374 -20.28 17.40 -11.36
C ARG A 374 -19.28 18.48 -10.97
N LYS A 375 -19.70 19.74 -10.92
CA LYS A 375 -18.90 20.85 -10.37
C LYS A 375 -18.70 20.68 -8.88
N ASP A 376 -19.78 20.38 -8.17
CA ASP A 376 -19.82 20.37 -6.70
C ASP A 376 -19.31 19.05 -6.09
N VAL A 377 -19.33 17.94 -6.85
CA VAL A 377 -18.87 16.61 -6.41
C VAL A 377 -17.67 16.19 -7.24
N GLN A 378 -16.49 16.13 -6.63
CA GLN A 378 -15.23 15.78 -7.28
C GLN A 378 -14.62 14.52 -6.65
N ILE A 379 -13.75 13.83 -7.41
CA ILE A 379 -13.04 12.65 -6.94
C ILE A 379 -11.54 12.78 -7.21
N ILE A 380 -10.76 12.36 -6.23
CA ILE A 380 -9.32 12.16 -6.34
C ILE A 380 -9.09 10.66 -6.28
N PHE A 381 -8.49 10.09 -7.33
CA PHE A 381 -8.28 8.65 -7.48
C PHE A 381 -6.99 8.19 -6.80
N GLN A 382 -6.94 6.92 -6.44
CA GLN A 382 -5.82 6.22 -5.81
C GLN A 382 -4.49 6.38 -6.57
N HIS A 383 -4.53 6.23 -7.91
CA HIS A 383 -3.35 6.33 -8.76
C HIS A 383 -3.40 7.61 -9.59
N PRO A 384 -2.57 8.63 -9.28
CA PRO A 384 -2.55 9.87 -10.04
C PRO A 384 -2.16 9.64 -11.49
N ASP A 385 -1.28 8.69 -11.79
CA ASP A 385 -0.87 8.33 -13.15
C ASP A 385 -2.05 7.89 -14.03
N ALA A 386 -3.00 7.16 -13.48
CA ALA A 386 -4.20 6.74 -14.20
C ALA A 386 -5.21 7.90 -14.41
N SER A 387 -5.10 8.96 -13.62
CA SER A 387 -6.03 10.09 -13.64
C SER A 387 -5.53 11.31 -14.42
N LEU A 388 -4.22 11.43 -14.64
CA LEU A 388 -3.59 12.51 -15.38
C LEU A 388 -3.24 12.05 -16.80
N ASN A 389 -3.67 12.80 -17.82
CA ASN A 389 -3.32 12.44 -19.20
C ASN A 389 -1.81 12.67 -19.45
N PRO A 390 -1.01 11.61 -19.74
CA PRO A 390 0.44 11.73 -19.86
C PRO A 390 0.91 12.55 -21.06
N ARG A 391 0.00 12.82 -22.04
CA ARG A 391 0.28 13.59 -23.24
C ARG A 391 -0.05 15.08 -23.11
N GLN A 392 -0.62 15.49 -21.96
CA GLN A 392 -0.98 16.88 -21.69
C GLN A 392 -0.01 17.50 -20.69
N LYS A 393 0.28 18.80 -20.87
CA LYS A 393 0.99 19.59 -19.87
C LYS A 393 0.10 19.81 -18.64
N ILE A 394 0.71 20.03 -17.49
CA ILE A 394 -0.01 20.31 -16.23
C ILE A 394 -0.93 21.52 -16.40
N PHE A 395 -0.51 22.54 -17.16
CA PHE A 395 -1.36 23.68 -17.51
C PHE A 395 -2.69 23.25 -18.16
N GLU A 396 -2.64 22.35 -19.15
CA GLU A 396 -3.83 21.88 -19.88
C GLU A 396 -4.74 21.07 -18.95
N ILE A 397 -4.14 20.24 -18.08
CA ILE A 397 -4.87 19.42 -17.10
C ILE A 397 -5.63 20.30 -16.11
N LEU A 398 -4.97 21.35 -15.56
CA LEU A 398 -5.55 22.22 -14.54
C LEU A 398 -6.49 23.28 -15.13
N SER A 399 -6.25 23.76 -16.36
CA SER A 399 -7.14 24.72 -17.02
C SER A 399 -8.47 24.10 -17.47
N ARG A 400 -8.53 22.77 -17.66
CA ARG A 400 -9.75 22.10 -18.14
C ARG A 400 -10.96 22.28 -17.19
N PRO A 401 -10.89 21.99 -15.89
CA PRO A 401 -12.03 22.26 -14.98
C PRO A 401 -12.38 23.73 -14.88
N LEU A 402 -11.41 24.65 -14.95
CA LEU A 402 -11.68 26.10 -14.98
C LEU A 402 -12.52 26.49 -16.20
N LYS A 403 -12.20 25.94 -17.39
CA LYS A 403 -12.96 26.17 -18.62
C LYS A 403 -14.36 25.55 -18.58
N LEU A 404 -14.54 24.43 -17.86
CA LEU A 404 -15.83 23.73 -17.80
C LEU A 404 -16.76 24.31 -16.73
N PHE A 405 -16.25 24.76 -15.61
CA PHE A 405 -17.03 25.07 -14.41
C PHE A 405 -16.76 26.45 -13.81
N GLY A 406 -15.70 27.12 -14.22
CA GLY A 406 -15.22 28.37 -13.63
C GLY A 406 -15.20 29.54 -14.59
N ASP A 407 -14.45 30.56 -14.21
CA ASP A 407 -14.11 31.69 -15.05
C ASP A 407 -12.85 31.35 -15.87
N ALA A 408 -12.99 31.34 -17.20
CA ALA A 408 -11.87 31.08 -18.12
C ALA A 408 -10.99 32.33 -18.37
N SER A 409 -11.25 33.46 -17.68
CA SER A 409 -10.39 34.65 -17.74
C SER A 409 -9.05 34.35 -17.02
N ASP A 410 -7.94 34.84 -17.55
CA ASP A 410 -6.61 34.76 -16.94
C ASP A 410 -6.22 33.33 -16.42
N LEU A 411 -6.32 32.33 -17.29
CA LEU A 411 -6.02 30.93 -16.96
C LEU A 411 -4.57 30.72 -16.48
N GLU A 412 -3.62 31.51 -16.98
CA GLU A 412 -2.21 31.38 -16.58
C GLU A 412 -2.03 31.73 -15.10
N ARG A 413 -2.63 32.84 -14.66
CA ARG A 413 -2.61 33.25 -13.27
C ARG A 413 -3.33 32.23 -12.39
N GLN A 414 -4.55 31.82 -12.77
CA GLN A 414 -5.35 30.86 -11.98
C GLN A 414 -4.64 29.52 -11.83
N VAL A 415 -4.05 28.97 -12.92
CA VAL A 415 -3.28 27.72 -12.84
C VAL A 415 -2.02 27.89 -11.97
N GLY A 416 -1.34 29.04 -12.08
CA GLY A 416 -0.22 29.36 -11.22
C GLY A 416 -0.60 29.39 -9.73
N ASP A 417 -1.71 30.07 -9.40
CA ASP A 417 -2.22 30.16 -8.02
C ASP A 417 -2.63 28.77 -7.48
N MET A 418 -3.27 27.93 -8.31
CA MET A 418 -3.61 26.55 -7.95
C MET A 418 -2.37 25.70 -7.65
N LEU A 419 -1.30 25.85 -8.42
CA LEU A 419 -0.05 25.14 -8.17
C LEU A 419 0.57 25.57 -6.84
N GLU A 420 0.64 26.88 -6.57
CA GLU A 420 1.14 27.40 -5.29
C GLU A 420 0.29 26.93 -4.10
N GLN A 421 -1.04 26.91 -4.26
CA GLN A 421 -1.96 26.40 -3.24
C GLN A 421 -1.68 24.94 -2.84
N VAL A 422 -1.20 24.12 -3.79
CA VAL A 422 -0.78 22.76 -3.50
C VAL A 422 0.74 22.62 -3.26
N ARG A 423 1.40 23.74 -2.95
CA ARG A 423 2.83 23.79 -2.63
C ARG A 423 3.72 23.30 -3.78
N LEU A 424 3.35 23.63 -5.04
CA LEU A 424 4.14 23.37 -6.25
C LEU A 424 4.55 24.70 -6.91
N PRO A 425 5.77 24.78 -7.51
CA PRO A 425 6.20 25.95 -8.26
C PRO A 425 5.30 26.21 -9.49
N ARG A 426 5.02 27.46 -9.82
CA ARG A 426 4.28 27.86 -11.04
C ARG A 426 4.90 27.31 -12.32
N THR A 427 6.22 27.13 -12.35
CA THR A 427 6.96 26.56 -13.49
C THR A 427 6.54 25.12 -13.84
N HIS A 428 5.90 24.39 -12.89
CA HIS A 428 5.39 23.05 -13.13
C HIS A 428 4.24 23.02 -14.15
N ALA A 429 3.58 24.15 -14.41
CA ALA A 429 2.55 24.28 -15.44
C ALA A 429 3.04 23.79 -16.82
N ASN A 430 4.33 23.98 -17.14
CA ASN A 430 4.95 23.60 -18.41
C ASN A 430 5.44 22.15 -18.48
N ARG A 431 5.43 21.42 -17.37
CA ARG A 431 5.86 20.01 -17.30
C ARG A 431 4.75 19.06 -17.73
N TYR A 432 5.16 17.85 -18.09
CA TYR A 432 4.28 16.70 -18.31
C TYR A 432 4.22 15.82 -17.04
N PRO A 433 3.16 15.02 -16.83
CA PRO A 433 3.04 14.14 -15.67
C PRO A 433 4.26 13.24 -15.44
N HIS A 434 4.86 12.67 -16.48
CA HIS A 434 6.03 11.80 -16.36
C HIS A 434 7.31 12.51 -15.85
N GLN A 435 7.32 13.83 -15.80
CA GLN A 435 8.43 14.66 -15.28
C GLN A 435 8.24 15.01 -13.79
N LEU A 436 7.17 14.51 -13.16
CA LEU A 436 6.83 14.76 -11.77
C LEU A 436 7.03 13.50 -10.93
N SER A 437 7.41 13.69 -9.67
CA SER A 437 7.39 12.62 -8.65
C SER A 437 5.95 12.16 -8.33
N GLY A 438 5.80 11.01 -7.68
CA GLY A 438 4.49 10.51 -7.26
C GLY A 438 3.71 11.51 -6.38
N GLY A 439 4.36 12.11 -5.40
CA GLY A 439 3.78 13.13 -4.54
C GLY A 439 3.39 14.43 -5.27
N GLU A 440 4.22 14.88 -6.23
CA GLU A 440 3.90 16.05 -7.07
C GLU A 440 2.70 15.77 -7.98
N LYS A 441 2.60 14.57 -8.58
CA LYS A 441 1.42 14.14 -9.36
C LYS A 441 0.16 14.13 -8.51
N GLN A 442 0.25 13.64 -7.27
CA GLN A 442 -0.88 13.63 -6.33
C GLN A 442 -1.33 15.05 -6.00
N ARG A 443 -0.41 15.98 -5.75
CA ARG A 443 -0.72 17.40 -5.53
C ARG A 443 -1.39 18.04 -6.74
N VAL A 444 -0.97 17.71 -7.97
CA VAL A 444 -1.65 18.14 -9.21
C VAL A 444 -3.07 17.58 -9.30
N ALA A 445 -3.28 16.30 -8.95
CA ALA A 445 -4.61 15.70 -8.92
C ALA A 445 -5.53 16.37 -7.89
N ILE A 446 -4.99 16.74 -6.72
CA ILE A 446 -5.70 17.54 -5.70
C ILE A 446 -6.06 18.92 -6.26
N ALA A 447 -5.09 19.68 -6.83
CA ALA A 447 -5.34 20.98 -7.43
C ALA A 447 -6.46 20.92 -8.48
N ARG A 448 -6.43 19.89 -9.35
CA ARG A 448 -7.47 19.68 -10.36
C ARG A 448 -8.86 19.48 -9.75
N ALA A 449 -8.98 18.71 -8.67
CA ALA A 449 -10.25 18.47 -8.00
C ALA A 449 -10.80 19.77 -7.34
N PHE A 450 -9.92 20.59 -6.78
CA PHE A 450 -10.30 21.85 -6.13
C PHE A 450 -10.51 23.02 -7.10
N ALA A 451 -10.14 22.89 -8.37
CA ALA A 451 -10.31 23.95 -9.38
C ALA A 451 -11.76 24.42 -9.54
N SER A 452 -12.73 23.55 -9.36
CA SER A 452 -14.15 23.86 -9.43
C SER A 452 -14.75 24.43 -8.12
N LYS A 453 -13.96 24.54 -7.05
CA LYS A 453 -14.40 24.87 -5.68
C LYS A 453 -15.54 23.96 -5.22
N PRO A 454 -15.31 22.63 -5.13
CA PRO A 454 -16.35 21.65 -4.87
C PRO A 454 -16.88 21.73 -3.44
N LYS A 455 -18.13 21.30 -3.24
CA LYS A 455 -18.73 21.14 -1.90
C LYS A 455 -18.40 19.79 -1.28
N LEU A 456 -18.19 18.75 -2.13
CA LEU A 456 -17.77 17.42 -1.72
C LEU A 456 -16.56 16.96 -2.54
N VAL A 457 -15.53 16.49 -1.85
CA VAL A 457 -14.41 15.75 -2.47
C VAL A 457 -14.35 14.33 -1.94
N ILE A 458 -14.37 13.37 -2.87
CA ILE A 458 -14.19 11.96 -2.57
C ILE A 458 -12.70 11.63 -2.76
N CYS A 459 -12.04 11.24 -1.69
CA CYS A 459 -10.63 10.84 -1.67
C CYS A 459 -10.56 9.31 -1.67
N ASP A 460 -10.31 8.68 -2.83
CA ASP A 460 -10.30 7.22 -2.97
C ASP A 460 -8.87 6.68 -2.85
N GLU A 461 -8.49 6.25 -1.64
CA GLU A 461 -7.17 5.68 -1.27
C GLU A 461 -5.96 6.52 -1.73
N ILE A 462 -6.08 7.84 -1.62
CA ILE A 462 -5.13 8.81 -2.21
C ILE A 462 -3.73 8.81 -1.59
N THR A 463 -3.55 8.12 -0.47
CA THR A 463 -2.27 8.05 0.27
C THR A 463 -1.59 6.69 0.18
N SER A 464 -2.26 5.65 -0.35
CA SER A 464 -1.78 4.26 -0.33
C SER A 464 -0.51 4.00 -1.15
N ALA A 465 -0.25 4.84 -2.17
CA ALA A 465 0.92 4.73 -3.04
C ALA A 465 2.03 5.73 -2.68
N LEU A 466 1.93 6.38 -1.53
CA LEU A 466 2.85 7.43 -1.08
C LEU A 466 3.66 6.96 0.12
N ASP A 467 4.90 7.42 0.19
CA ASP A 467 5.73 7.25 1.38
C ASP A 467 5.14 7.98 2.58
N VAL A 468 5.44 7.52 3.79
CA VAL A 468 4.85 8.03 5.05
C VAL A 468 5.03 9.55 5.19
N SER A 469 6.21 10.11 4.85
CA SER A 469 6.47 11.56 4.90
C SER A 469 5.65 12.36 3.88
N VAL A 470 5.53 11.84 2.64
CA VAL A 470 4.71 12.44 1.58
C VAL A 470 3.22 12.32 1.93
N GLN A 471 2.79 11.18 2.48
CA GLN A 471 1.43 10.98 2.97
C GLN A 471 1.05 12.02 4.02
N ALA A 472 1.87 12.22 5.05
CA ALA A 472 1.63 13.22 6.09
C ALA A 472 1.46 14.63 5.49
N SER A 473 2.35 15.01 4.56
CA SER A 473 2.30 16.31 3.88
C SER A 473 1.07 16.50 2.98
N VAL A 474 0.59 15.44 2.33
CA VAL A 474 -0.64 15.47 1.50
C VAL A 474 -1.88 15.57 2.39
N VAL A 475 -1.91 14.86 3.52
CA VAL A 475 -3.01 14.94 4.49
C VAL A 475 -3.11 16.33 5.10
N GLU A 476 -1.99 16.91 5.51
CA GLU A 476 -1.94 18.28 6.03
C GLU A 476 -2.49 19.29 5.00
N LEU A 477 -2.04 19.20 3.74
CA LEU A 477 -2.55 20.02 2.65
C LEU A 477 -4.07 19.89 2.49
N LEU A 478 -4.61 18.68 2.51
CA LEU A 478 -6.06 18.45 2.39
C LEU A 478 -6.84 19.05 3.56
N LEU A 479 -6.31 18.96 4.79
CA LEU A 479 -6.94 19.60 5.96
C LEU A 479 -6.89 21.12 5.89
N GLU A 480 -5.81 21.72 5.37
CA GLU A 480 -5.73 23.17 5.10
C GLU A 480 -6.77 23.59 4.06
N LEU A 481 -6.88 22.86 2.95
CA LEU A 481 -7.87 23.13 1.90
C LEU A 481 -9.30 22.99 2.43
N GLN A 482 -9.57 21.98 3.25
CA GLN A 482 -10.86 21.74 3.88
C GLN A 482 -11.27 22.92 4.79
N LYS A 483 -10.34 23.37 5.67
CA LYS A 483 -10.58 24.52 6.54
C LYS A 483 -10.82 25.80 5.78
N ALA A 484 -10.09 26.03 4.67
CA ALA A 484 -10.20 27.23 3.87
C ALA A 484 -11.49 27.29 3.04
N SER A 485 -11.99 26.15 2.55
CA SER A 485 -13.13 26.07 1.63
C SER A 485 -14.44 25.60 2.28
N GLY A 486 -14.39 24.98 3.46
CA GLY A 486 -15.54 24.31 4.07
C GLY A 486 -16.02 23.07 3.31
N THR A 487 -15.21 22.53 2.41
CA THR A 487 -15.53 21.36 1.59
C THR A 487 -15.69 20.13 2.48
N ALA A 488 -16.75 19.35 2.27
CA ALA A 488 -16.91 18.06 2.92
C ALA A 488 -16.06 16.99 2.23
N TYR A 489 -15.56 16.01 2.99
CA TYR A 489 -14.79 14.90 2.43
C TYR A 489 -15.45 13.55 2.71
N LEU A 490 -15.45 12.68 1.68
CA LEU A 490 -15.58 11.26 1.83
C LEU A 490 -14.19 10.65 1.67
N PHE A 491 -13.55 10.28 2.77
CA PHE A 491 -12.16 9.83 2.78
C PHE A 491 -12.08 8.31 2.89
N ILE A 492 -11.74 7.65 1.80
CA ILE A 492 -11.60 6.20 1.72
C ILE A 492 -10.13 5.84 1.92
N THR A 493 -9.86 4.97 2.88
CA THR A 493 -8.52 4.44 3.16
C THR A 493 -8.60 3.07 3.84
N HIS A 494 -7.52 2.31 3.76
CA HIS A 494 -7.30 1.13 4.58
C HIS A 494 -6.49 1.46 5.86
N ASP A 495 -5.91 2.65 5.96
CA ASP A 495 -5.15 3.09 7.14
C ASP A 495 -6.10 3.65 8.22
N LEU A 496 -6.41 2.79 9.21
CA LEU A 496 -7.28 3.16 10.32
C LEU A 496 -6.62 4.17 11.27
N ASN A 497 -5.29 4.17 11.43
CA ASN A 497 -4.60 5.15 12.26
C ASN A 497 -4.73 6.56 11.65
N LEU A 498 -4.55 6.67 10.34
CA LEU A 498 -4.75 7.93 9.62
C LEU A 498 -6.20 8.42 9.76
N ILE A 499 -7.18 7.56 9.50
CA ILE A 499 -8.59 8.00 9.50
C ILE A 499 -9.06 8.44 10.89
N ARG A 500 -8.54 7.83 11.97
CA ARG A 500 -8.79 8.26 13.35
C ARG A 500 -8.33 9.68 13.61
N GLN A 501 -7.24 10.11 12.98
CA GLN A 501 -6.70 11.46 13.15
C GLN A 501 -7.54 12.53 12.45
N ILE A 502 -8.07 12.22 11.27
CA ILE A 502 -8.65 13.21 10.36
C ILE A 502 -10.17 13.16 10.22
N ALA A 503 -10.83 12.04 10.54
CA ALA A 503 -12.26 11.91 10.35
C ALA A 503 -13.07 12.37 11.58
N HIS A 504 -14.27 12.87 11.33
CA HIS A 504 -15.28 13.13 12.36
C HIS A 504 -16.07 11.86 12.67
N ARG A 505 -16.52 11.16 11.63
CA ARG A 505 -17.15 9.83 11.72
C ARG A 505 -16.45 8.83 10.80
N ILE A 506 -16.56 7.55 11.15
CA ILE A 506 -15.99 6.43 10.41
C ILE A 506 -17.11 5.46 10.06
N ALA A 507 -17.25 5.17 8.77
CA ALA A 507 -18.13 4.14 8.23
C ALA A 507 -17.29 2.88 7.97
N VAL A 508 -17.70 1.75 8.51
CA VAL A 508 -17.02 0.46 8.36
C VAL A 508 -17.75 -0.39 7.34
N MET A 509 -17.08 -0.79 6.26
CA MET A 509 -17.66 -1.60 5.19
C MET A 509 -17.03 -2.99 5.12
N TYR A 510 -17.87 -4.00 4.89
CA TYR A 510 -17.45 -5.40 4.72
C TYR A 510 -18.29 -6.10 3.65
N ARG A 511 -17.64 -6.67 2.64
CA ARG A 511 -18.27 -7.46 1.56
C ARG A 511 -19.49 -6.82 0.89
N GLY A 512 -19.42 -5.51 0.69
CA GLY A 512 -20.49 -4.73 0.07
C GLY A 512 -21.53 -4.17 1.04
N ASP A 513 -21.50 -4.54 2.30
CA ASP A 513 -22.41 -4.06 3.34
C ASP A 513 -21.78 -2.94 4.17
N LEU A 514 -22.60 -2.00 4.65
CA LEU A 514 -22.24 -1.03 5.69
C LEU A 514 -22.50 -1.66 7.05
N ILE A 515 -21.45 -1.92 7.81
CA ILE A 515 -21.56 -2.59 9.12
C ILE A 515 -22.00 -1.62 10.21
N GLU A 516 -21.33 -0.48 10.31
CA GLU A 516 -21.67 0.59 11.27
C GLU A 516 -21.07 1.93 10.84
N VAL A 517 -21.65 3.01 11.38
CA VAL A 517 -21.09 4.37 11.30
C VAL A 517 -20.94 4.90 12.71
N VAL A 518 -19.73 5.24 13.10
CA VAL A 518 -19.41 5.64 14.47
C VAL A 518 -18.63 6.96 14.48
N LYS A 519 -18.65 7.68 15.61
CA LYS A 519 -17.74 8.79 15.80
C LYS A 519 -16.30 8.28 15.83
N ALA A 520 -15.37 9.02 15.22
CA ALA A 520 -13.96 8.60 15.20
C ALA A 520 -13.36 8.50 16.62
N SER A 521 -13.84 9.30 17.58
CA SER A 521 -13.47 9.25 18.99
C SER A 521 -13.95 7.99 19.72
N GLU A 522 -14.97 7.31 19.19
CA GLU A 522 -15.62 6.16 19.83
C GLU A 522 -15.29 4.83 19.14
N ILE A 523 -14.42 4.82 18.13
CA ILE A 523 -14.12 3.63 17.33
C ILE A 523 -13.54 2.48 18.17
N ASP A 524 -12.78 2.81 19.22
CA ASP A 524 -12.13 1.83 20.12
C ASP A 524 -13.05 1.26 21.21
N SER A 525 -14.33 1.67 21.25
CA SER A 525 -15.28 1.14 22.24
C SER A 525 -15.46 -0.38 22.09
N PRO A 526 -15.54 -1.13 23.21
CA PRO A 526 -15.72 -2.58 23.18
C PRO A 526 -17.07 -3.02 22.56
N ASP A 527 -18.04 -2.12 22.49
CA ASP A 527 -19.39 -2.39 21.95
C ASP A 527 -19.47 -2.32 20.42
N ARG A 528 -18.33 -2.20 19.73
CA ARG A 528 -18.28 -2.21 18.27
C ARG A 528 -18.63 -3.58 17.69
N ALA A 529 -19.11 -3.57 16.43
CA ALA A 529 -19.35 -4.79 15.67
C ALA A 529 -18.10 -5.69 15.66
N GLU A 530 -18.28 -7.00 15.63
CA GLU A 530 -17.17 -7.96 15.67
C GLU A 530 -16.11 -7.68 14.59
N TYR A 531 -16.58 -7.38 13.37
CA TYR A 531 -15.67 -7.05 12.28
C TYR A 531 -14.85 -5.77 12.55
N THR A 532 -15.47 -4.72 13.10
CA THR A 532 -14.78 -3.49 13.47
C THR A 532 -13.71 -3.75 14.52
N ARG A 533 -13.99 -4.56 15.54
CA ARG A 533 -13.00 -4.95 16.55
C ARG A 533 -11.81 -5.69 15.94
N ARG A 534 -12.08 -6.66 15.05
CA ARG A 534 -11.04 -7.37 14.32
C ARG A 534 -10.17 -6.43 13.44
N LEU A 535 -10.80 -5.45 12.80
CA LEU A 535 -10.09 -4.45 12.01
C LEU A 535 -9.16 -3.59 12.89
N ILE A 536 -9.65 -3.15 14.05
CA ILE A 536 -8.88 -2.37 15.03
C ILE A 536 -7.70 -3.18 15.59
N GLU A 537 -7.92 -4.43 15.95
CA GLU A 537 -6.88 -5.33 16.44
C GLU A 537 -5.79 -5.58 15.40
N ALA A 538 -6.13 -5.56 14.11
CA ALA A 538 -5.18 -5.80 13.03
C ALA A 538 -4.21 -4.62 12.79
N VAL A 539 -4.57 -3.41 13.23
CA VAL A 539 -3.75 -2.20 13.01
C VAL A 539 -2.48 -2.24 13.86
N PRO A 540 -1.30 -2.01 13.29
CA PRO A 540 -0.07 -1.92 14.05
C PRO A 540 -0.08 -0.70 14.98
N ARG A 541 0.33 -0.89 16.23
CA ARG A 541 0.52 0.19 17.22
C ARG A 541 2.02 0.43 17.40
N ALA A 542 2.60 1.33 16.61
CA ALA A 542 4.06 1.50 16.59
C ALA A 542 4.63 2.18 17.85
N ALA A 543 3.98 3.19 18.40
CA ALA A 543 4.57 4.00 19.47
C ALA A 543 4.27 3.48 20.89
N ALA A 544 3.10 2.91 21.14
CA ALA A 544 2.67 2.53 22.48
C ALA A 544 3.39 1.30 23.08
N GLN A 545 4.16 0.54 22.29
CA GLN A 545 4.90 -0.63 22.77
C GLN A 545 6.30 -0.29 23.29
N TYR A 546 6.82 0.89 22.98
CA TYR A 546 8.20 1.29 23.31
C TYR A 546 8.28 2.49 24.27
N GLN A 547 7.14 3.14 24.55
CA GLN A 547 7.00 4.13 25.64
C GLN A 547 6.67 3.43 26.98
#